data_b319dde258c361f371277aefe434a4e5
#
_entry.id   b319dde258c361f371277aefe434a4e5
#
_cell.length_a   1.000
_cell.length_b   1.000
_cell.length_c   1.000
_cell.angle_alpha   90.00
_cell.angle_beta   90.00
_cell.angle_gamma   90.00
#
_symmetry.space_group_name_H-M   'P 1'
#
loop_
_entity.id
_entity.type
_entity.pdbx_description
1 polymer ?
#
loop_
_entity_poly.entity_id
_entity_poly.type
_entity_poly.pdbx_seq_one_letter_code
_entity_poly.pdbx_strand_id
1 'polypeptide(L)'
;MWFRNWADIIIISKCPEKLSLEQKENFLKSIKAHAKQDVFFSTLQIGNPRKVKGNLSIDKRPFKKIIALSGIANPDSFKEICMRISQNCVSLSYKDHHHYTANDMTQILSKLDDDTIVFTTEKDAVKLSAEGIYNLIPMNQFYVLPVQVQFLFEDESRFDALIKEKLLT
;
A
#
# COMPACT_ATOMS: atom_id res chain seq x y z
N MET A 1 20.52 12.90 -11.35
CA MET A 1 20.49 11.51 -11.83
C MET A 1 21.87 10.82 -11.79
N TRP A 2 22.74 11.20 -10.87
CA TRP A 2 24.15 10.77 -10.80
C TRP A 2 24.35 9.46 -10.02
N PHE A 3 23.53 9.19 -9.02
CA PHE A 3 23.69 8.01 -8.11
C PHE A 3 23.37 6.66 -8.74
N ARG A 4 22.59 6.61 -9.83
CA ARG A 4 22.22 5.35 -10.50
C ARG A 4 23.44 4.56 -11.01
N ASN A 5 24.49 5.22 -11.46
CA ASN A 5 25.67 4.57 -12.02
C ASN A 5 26.53 3.85 -10.96
N TRP A 6 26.29 4.12 -9.69
CA TRP A 6 27.00 3.55 -8.54
C TRP A 6 26.21 2.42 -7.87
N ALA A 7 24.96 2.20 -8.26
CA ALA A 7 24.13 1.18 -7.69
C ALA A 7 24.45 -0.18 -8.33
N ASP A 8 24.63 -1.19 -7.53
CA ASP A 8 24.72 -2.59 -8.00
C ASP A 8 23.34 -3.14 -8.31
N ILE A 9 22.33 -2.72 -7.54
CA ILE A 9 20.95 -3.18 -7.65
C ILE A 9 20.03 -2.00 -7.92
N ILE A 10 19.14 -2.16 -8.89
CA ILE A 10 18.09 -1.19 -9.23
C ILE A 10 16.73 -1.88 -9.09
N ILE A 11 15.83 -1.28 -8.30
CA ILE A 11 14.44 -1.76 -8.17
C ILE A 11 13.51 -0.76 -8.84
N ILE A 12 12.80 -1.18 -9.88
CA ILE A 12 11.72 -0.43 -10.51
C ILE A 12 10.43 -0.83 -9.79
N SER A 13 9.93 0.07 -8.96
CA SER A 13 8.76 -0.19 -8.10
C SER A 13 7.47 0.31 -8.71
N LYS A 14 6.34 -0.19 -8.18
CA LYS A 14 4.97 0.18 -8.59
C LYS A 14 4.67 -0.13 -10.05
N CYS A 15 5.28 -1.17 -10.57
CA CYS A 15 4.95 -1.68 -11.90
C CYS A 15 3.50 -2.20 -11.95
N PRO A 16 2.86 -2.22 -13.12
CA PRO A 16 1.63 -2.98 -13.32
C PRO A 16 1.81 -4.44 -12.92
N GLU A 17 0.78 -5.06 -12.32
CA GLU A 17 0.83 -6.48 -11.91
C GLU A 17 1.15 -7.42 -13.08
N LYS A 18 0.68 -7.06 -14.26
CA LYS A 18 0.95 -7.80 -15.52
C LYS A 18 1.90 -6.97 -16.40
N LEU A 19 3.16 -6.95 -16.03
CA LEU A 19 4.20 -6.33 -16.85
C LEU A 19 4.65 -7.33 -17.93
N SER A 20 4.48 -6.97 -19.22
CA SER A 20 4.94 -7.81 -20.32
C SER A 20 6.46 -7.77 -20.46
N LEU A 21 7.03 -8.78 -21.13
CA LEU A 21 8.47 -8.81 -21.44
C LEU A 21 8.90 -7.61 -22.30
N GLU A 22 8.07 -7.20 -23.24
CA GLU A 22 8.31 -6.00 -24.06
C GLU A 22 8.37 -4.73 -23.21
N GLN A 23 7.42 -4.57 -22.27
CA GLN A 23 7.44 -3.44 -21.33
C GLN A 23 8.67 -3.48 -20.44
N LYS A 24 9.07 -4.68 -19.95
CA LYS A 24 10.31 -4.87 -19.19
C LYS A 24 11.52 -4.36 -19.98
N GLU A 25 11.66 -4.78 -21.23
CA GLU A 25 12.76 -4.33 -22.09
C GLU A 25 12.76 -2.83 -22.33
N ASN A 26 11.58 -2.23 -22.53
CA ASN A 26 11.44 -0.78 -22.69
C ASN A 26 11.88 -0.02 -21.43
N PHE A 27 11.53 -0.52 -20.24
CA PHE A 27 12.03 0.03 -18.98
C PHE A 27 13.55 -0.07 -18.88
N LEU A 28 14.15 -1.24 -19.17
CA LEU A 28 15.59 -1.44 -19.13
C LEU A 28 16.32 -0.47 -20.06
N LYS A 29 15.81 -0.28 -21.28
CA LYS A 29 16.36 0.68 -22.25
C LYS A 29 16.25 2.12 -21.72
N SER A 30 15.12 2.49 -21.12
CA SER A 30 14.86 3.86 -20.62
C SER A 30 15.78 4.25 -19.47
N ILE A 31 16.07 3.30 -18.57
CA ILE A 31 16.97 3.52 -17.44
C ILE A 31 18.45 3.38 -17.84
N LYS A 32 18.76 2.91 -19.05
CA LYS A 32 20.14 2.65 -19.52
C LYS A 32 20.95 1.87 -18.48
N ALA A 33 20.38 0.74 -18.02
CA ALA A 33 21.05 -0.13 -17.06
C ALA A 33 22.36 -0.66 -17.64
N HIS A 34 23.41 -0.70 -16.84
CA HIS A 34 24.68 -1.30 -17.23
C HIS A 34 24.68 -2.82 -17.01
N ALA A 35 25.47 -3.56 -17.78
CA ALA A 35 25.53 -5.03 -17.72
C ALA A 35 25.90 -5.58 -16.32
N LYS A 36 26.51 -4.77 -15.45
CA LYS A 36 26.90 -5.15 -14.09
C LYS A 36 25.81 -4.88 -13.05
N GLN A 37 24.70 -4.26 -13.45
CA GLN A 37 23.62 -3.90 -12.53
C GLN A 37 22.52 -4.94 -12.57
N ASP A 38 22.12 -5.42 -11.41
CA ASP A 38 20.94 -6.26 -11.26
C ASP A 38 19.69 -5.41 -11.21
N VAL A 39 18.75 -5.63 -12.13
CA VAL A 39 17.51 -4.88 -12.19
C VAL A 39 16.34 -5.79 -11.82
N PHE A 40 15.53 -5.32 -10.88
CA PHE A 40 14.33 -5.98 -10.38
C PHE A 40 13.11 -5.10 -10.63
N PHE A 41 11.98 -5.76 -10.80
CA PHE A 41 10.69 -5.10 -10.97
C PHE A 41 9.76 -5.53 -9.85
N SER A 42 9.06 -4.58 -9.25
CA SER A 42 8.11 -4.88 -8.19
C SER A 42 6.78 -4.18 -8.40
N THR A 43 5.72 -4.83 -7.95
CA THR A 43 4.37 -4.29 -7.90
C THR A 43 3.89 -4.18 -6.46
N LEU A 44 2.76 -3.49 -6.26
CA LEU A 44 2.06 -3.44 -4.99
C LEU A 44 0.90 -4.43 -5.01
N GLN A 45 0.94 -5.41 -4.13
CA GLN A 45 -0.12 -6.40 -3.97
C GLN A 45 -0.98 -6.06 -2.75
N ILE A 46 -2.29 -6.21 -2.92
CA ILE A 46 -3.26 -6.03 -1.85
C ILE A 46 -3.29 -7.31 -1.02
N GLY A 47 -2.99 -7.20 0.26
CA GLY A 47 -3.16 -8.27 1.23
C GLY A 47 -4.61 -8.41 1.68
N ASN A 48 -4.86 -9.43 2.50
CA ASN A 48 -6.20 -9.63 3.08
C ASN A 48 -6.51 -8.50 4.08
N PRO A 49 -7.61 -7.77 3.90
CA PRO A 49 -8.03 -6.76 4.85
C PRO A 49 -8.26 -7.36 6.24
N ARG A 50 -7.87 -6.63 7.28
CA ARG A 50 -8.07 -7.03 8.68
C ARG A 50 -8.70 -5.89 9.47
N LYS A 51 -9.52 -6.20 10.46
CA LYS A 51 -10.12 -5.18 11.32
C LYS A 51 -9.05 -4.36 12.04
N VAL A 52 -9.27 -3.06 12.17
CA VAL A 52 -8.42 -2.20 13.02
C VAL A 52 -8.51 -2.66 14.47
N LYS A 53 -9.70 -3.11 14.92
CA LYS A 53 -9.91 -3.72 16.23
C LYS A 53 -10.03 -5.24 16.09
N GLY A 54 -9.21 -6.00 16.83
CA GLY A 54 -9.39 -7.42 17.03
C GLY A 54 -8.83 -8.36 15.97
N ASN A 55 -8.04 -7.89 15.03
CA ASN A 55 -7.23 -8.68 14.07
C ASN A 55 -7.99 -9.77 13.27
N LEU A 56 -9.31 -9.72 13.21
CA LEU A 56 -10.16 -10.65 12.46
C LEU A 56 -10.17 -10.25 10.99
N SER A 57 -10.05 -11.23 10.09
CA SER A 57 -10.26 -11.04 8.66
C SER A 57 -11.72 -10.67 8.36
N ILE A 58 -11.90 -10.00 7.24
CA ILE A 58 -13.24 -9.63 6.77
C ILE A 58 -13.98 -10.87 6.23
N ASP A 59 -15.28 -10.94 6.51
CA ASP A 59 -16.23 -11.74 5.73
C ASP A 59 -16.23 -11.26 4.28
N LYS A 60 -16.26 -12.19 3.32
CA LYS A 60 -16.21 -11.93 1.86
C LYS A 60 -17.48 -11.24 1.32
N ARG A 61 -17.99 -10.21 2.01
CA ARG A 61 -19.14 -9.44 1.52
C ARG A 61 -18.70 -8.41 0.48
N PRO A 62 -19.44 -8.23 -0.61
CA PRO A 62 -19.16 -7.12 -1.52
C PRO A 62 -19.38 -5.79 -0.77
N PHE A 63 -18.38 -4.94 -0.77
CA PHE A 63 -18.47 -3.61 -0.16
C PHE A 63 -19.21 -2.67 -1.09
N LYS A 64 -20.29 -2.05 -0.59
CA LYS A 64 -21.09 -1.13 -1.40
C LYS A 64 -20.42 0.24 -1.53
N LYS A 65 -19.76 0.69 -0.47
CA LYS A 65 -19.06 1.98 -0.43
C LYS A 65 -17.80 1.89 0.41
N ILE A 66 -16.72 2.45 -0.08
CA ILE A 66 -15.42 2.49 0.60
C ILE A 66 -15.04 3.95 0.87
N ILE A 67 -14.57 4.23 2.07
CA ILE A 67 -13.81 5.42 2.39
C ILE A 67 -12.33 5.01 2.49
N ALA A 68 -11.49 5.52 1.60
CA ALA A 68 -10.05 5.37 1.67
C ALA A 68 -9.48 6.45 2.60
N LEU A 69 -9.25 6.09 3.86
CA LEU A 69 -8.73 6.98 4.90
C LEU A 69 -7.20 6.88 4.95
N SER A 70 -6.51 7.99 4.74
CA SER A 70 -5.05 7.98 4.80
C SER A 70 -4.44 9.33 5.19
N GLY A 71 -3.36 9.28 5.98
CA GLY A 71 -2.46 10.40 6.30
C GLY A 71 -1.03 10.10 5.81
N ILE A 72 -0.89 9.89 4.49
CA ILE A 72 0.36 9.56 3.81
C ILE A 72 0.67 10.56 2.70
N ALA A 73 1.92 10.62 2.25
CA ALA A 73 2.39 11.58 1.24
C ALA A 73 1.70 11.43 -0.13
N ASN A 74 1.25 10.23 -0.50
CA ASN A 74 0.55 9.98 -1.77
C ASN A 74 -0.79 9.27 -1.51
N PRO A 75 -1.85 10.00 -1.13
CA PRO A 75 -3.16 9.43 -0.85
C PRO A 75 -3.86 8.87 -2.09
N ASP A 76 -3.59 9.40 -3.28
CA ASP A 76 -4.20 8.95 -4.52
C ASP A 76 -3.82 7.51 -4.84
N SER A 77 -2.57 7.12 -4.59
CA SER A 77 -2.13 5.73 -4.78
C SER A 77 -2.89 4.76 -3.88
N PHE A 78 -3.23 5.15 -2.66
CA PHE A 78 -4.02 4.32 -1.75
C PHE A 78 -5.49 4.26 -2.18
N LYS A 79 -6.05 5.38 -2.64
CA LYS A 79 -7.39 5.41 -3.23
C LYS A 79 -7.50 4.47 -4.45
N GLU A 80 -6.53 4.52 -5.37
CA GLU A 80 -6.49 3.63 -6.53
C GLU A 80 -6.47 2.14 -6.13
N ILE A 81 -5.72 1.80 -5.07
CA ILE A 81 -5.72 0.45 -4.49
C ILE A 81 -7.12 0.09 -3.99
N CYS A 82 -7.78 0.97 -3.24
CA CYS A 82 -9.14 0.74 -2.75
C CYS A 82 -10.17 0.60 -3.89
N MET A 83 -10.00 1.36 -4.98
CA MET A 83 -10.86 1.28 -6.17
C MET A 83 -10.77 -0.05 -6.92
N ARG A 84 -9.69 -0.83 -6.73
CA ARG A 84 -9.63 -2.21 -7.25
C ARG A 84 -10.61 -3.15 -6.54
N ILE A 85 -11.01 -2.80 -5.31
CA ILE A 85 -11.98 -3.58 -4.51
C ILE A 85 -13.41 -3.12 -4.79
N SER A 86 -13.66 -1.81 -4.84
CA SER A 86 -14.96 -1.23 -5.19
C SER A 86 -14.78 0.11 -5.89
N GLN A 87 -15.47 0.28 -7.03
CA GLN A 87 -15.47 1.55 -7.78
C GLN A 87 -16.12 2.71 -6.98
N ASN A 88 -17.02 2.39 -6.04
CA ASN A 88 -17.63 3.37 -5.15
C ASN A 88 -16.68 3.67 -3.98
N CYS A 89 -15.60 4.38 -4.27
CA CYS A 89 -14.55 4.70 -3.31
C CYS A 89 -14.34 6.21 -3.21
N VAL A 90 -14.46 6.75 -2.01
CA VAL A 90 -14.22 8.16 -1.69
C VAL A 90 -12.91 8.27 -0.90
N SER A 91 -12.02 9.18 -1.30
CA SER A 91 -10.81 9.49 -0.52
C SER A 91 -11.13 10.45 0.61
N LEU A 92 -10.64 10.13 1.80
CA LEU A 92 -10.57 11.03 2.94
C LEU A 92 -9.10 11.11 3.39
N SER A 93 -8.41 12.10 2.86
CA SER A 93 -6.97 12.25 3.04
C SER A 93 -6.63 13.38 4.01
N TYR A 94 -5.67 13.10 4.85
CA TYR A 94 -5.03 14.03 5.78
C TYR A 94 -3.58 14.28 5.35
N LYS A 95 -2.95 15.30 5.94
CA LYS A 95 -1.51 15.56 5.70
C LYS A 95 -0.67 14.36 6.12
N ASP A 96 0.47 14.17 5.48
CA ASP A 96 1.41 13.13 5.90
C ASP A 96 1.82 13.34 7.37
N HIS A 97 1.97 12.24 8.08
CA HIS A 97 2.20 12.21 9.53
C HIS A 97 1.08 12.83 10.40
N HIS A 98 -0.15 12.97 9.88
CA HIS A 98 -1.27 13.44 10.66
C HIS A 98 -1.50 12.59 11.91
N HIS A 99 -1.78 13.25 13.04
CA HIS A 99 -2.25 12.64 14.28
C HIS A 99 -3.76 12.82 14.37
N TYR A 100 -4.48 11.71 14.35
CA TYR A 100 -5.95 11.75 14.39
C TYR A 100 -6.45 12.28 15.74
N THR A 101 -7.47 13.10 15.71
CA THR A 101 -8.12 13.70 16.87
C THR A 101 -9.56 13.18 17.03
N ALA A 102 -10.17 13.41 18.18
CA ALA A 102 -11.59 13.09 18.38
C ALA A 102 -12.49 13.87 17.39
N ASN A 103 -12.11 15.10 17.02
CA ASN A 103 -12.83 15.88 16.01
C ASN A 103 -12.73 15.25 14.63
N ASP A 104 -11.55 14.74 14.23
CA ASP A 104 -11.39 14.01 12.98
C ASP A 104 -12.27 12.77 12.96
N MET A 105 -12.32 12.03 14.08
CA MET A 105 -13.20 10.86 14.20
C MET A 105 -14.67 11.24 14.05
N THR A 106 -15.12 12.32 14.67
CA THR A 106 -16.50 12.82 14.51
C THR A 106 -16.81 13.11 13.05
N GLN A 107 -15.89 13.74 12.33
CA GLN A 107 -16.05 14.01 10.88
C GLN A 107 -16.04 12.75 10.03
N ILE A 108 -15.20 11.76 10.36
CA ILE A 108 -15.15 10.49 9.67
C ILE A 108 -16.46 9.73 9.89
N LEU A 109 -16.90 9.62 11.14
CA LEU A 109 -18.10 8.88 11.53
C LEU A 109 -19.37 9.47 10.92
N SER A 110 -19.45 10.81 10.75
CA SER A 110 -20.58 11.46 10.10
C SER A 110 -20.77 11.09 8.61
N LYS A 111 -19.77 10.46 7.99
CA LYS A 111 -19.80 10.01 6.58
C LYS A 111 -20.15 8.52 6.44
N LEU A 112 -20.30 7.83 7.56
CA LEU A 112 -20.62 6.39 7.58
C LEU A 112 -22.12 6.18 7.53
N ASP A 113 -22.50 5.16 6.81
CA ASP A 113 -23.79 4.49 6.83
C ASP A 113 -23.56 2.99 7.04
N ASP A 114 -24.62 2.19 7.14
CA ASP A 114 -24.52 0.75 7.40
C ASP A 114 -23.77 -0.03 6.32
N ASP A 115 -23.72 0.49 5.10
CA ASP A 115 -23.09 -0.13 3.93
C ASP A 115 -21.67 0.41 3.65
N THR A 116 -21.22 1.41 4.41
CA THR A 116 -19.91 2.04 4.24
C THR A 116 -18.86 1.37 5.12
N ILE A 117 -17.70 1.07 4.55
CA ILE A 117 -16.50 0.69 5.29
C ILE A 117 -15.37 1.68 5.08
N VAL A 118 -14.49 1.75 6.05
CA VAL A 118 -13.25 2.53 5.99
C VAL A 118 -12.10 1.58 5.82
N PHE A 119 -11.35 1.73 4.73
CA PHE A 119 -10.01 1.18 4.62
C PHE A 119 -8.97 2.22 5.02
N THR A 120 -8.01 1.81 5.80
CA THR A 120 -6.87 2.64 6.17
C THR A 120 -5.56 1.90 5.96
N THR A 121 -4.44 2.64 5.93
CA THR A 121 -3.11 2.06 5.81
C THR A 121 -2.64 1.45 7.14
N GLU A 122 -1.64 0.57 7.10
CA GLU A 122 -1.02 0.03 8.32
C GLU A 122 -0.40 1.15 9.19
N LYS A 123 0.23 2.13 8.53
CA LYS A 123 0.82 3.32 9.19
C LYS A 123 -0.24 4.14 9.94
N ASP A 124 -1.39 4.36 9.32
CA ASP A 124 -2.48 5.13 9.92
C ASP A 124 -3.25 4.32 10.98
N ALA A 125 -3.38 3.01 10.80
CA ALA A 125 -4.00 2.15 11.80
C ALA A 125 -3.27 2.20 13.16
N VAL A 126 -1.94 2.31 13.15
CA VAL A 126 -1.15 2.51 14.38
C VAL A 126 -1.53 3.83 15.06
N LYS A 127 -1.70 4.91 14.30
CA LYS A 127 -2.11 6.21 14.84
C LYS A 127 -3.56 6.20 15.36
N LEU A 128 -4.45 5.49 14.65
CA LEU A 128 -5.84 5.28 15.07
C LEU A 128 -5.95 4.41 16.31
N SER A 129 -4.91 3.64 16.64
CA SER A 129 -4.83 2.83 17.86
C SER A 129 -4.42 3.64 19.10
N ALA A 130 -4.15 4.94 18.97
CA ALA A 130 -3.82 5.80 20.09
C ALA A 130 -4.97 5.89 21.09
N GLU A 131 -4.62 6.11 22.36
CA GLU A 131 -5.57 6.25 23.45
C GLU A 131 -6.59 7.40 23.18
N GLY A 132 -7.85 7.14 23.44
CA GLY A 132 -8.94 8.10 23.18
C GLY A 132 -9.53 8.00 21.76
N ILE A 133 -8.74 7.69 20.74
CA ILE A 133 -9.22 7.53 19.36
C ILE A 133 -9.75 6.12 19.13
N TYR A 134 -9.01 5.13 19.59
CA TYR A 134 -9.35 3.71 19.41
C TYR A 134 -10.76 3.37 19.87
N ASN A 135 -11.22 3.96 20.99
CA ASN A 135 -12.55 3.70 21.54
C ASN A 135 -13.69 4.26 20.67
N LEU A 136 -13.42 5.29 19.89
CA LEU A 136 -14.39 5.90 18.98
C LEU A 136 -14.61 5.10 17.69
N ILE A 137 -13.73 4.18 17.36
CA ILE A 137 -13.77 3.42 16.10
C ILE A 137 -14.86 2.34 16.17
N PRO A 138 -15.83 2.31 15.24
CA PRO A 138 -16.78 1.21 15.11
C PRO A 138 -16.09 -0.09 14.76
N MET A 139 -16.40 -1.17 15.50
CA MET A 139 -15.71 -2.47 15.35
C MET A 139 -15.88 -3.13 13.98
N ASN A 140 -16.95 -2.80 13.26
CA ASN A 140 -17.34 -3.52 12.05
C ASN A 140 -17.17 -2.71 10.76
N GLN A 141 -16.63 -1.51 10.82
CA GLN A 141 -16.52 -0.62 9.66
C GLN A 141 -15.10 -0.16 9.36
N PHE A 142 -14.13 -0.34 10.27
CA PHE A 142 -12.75 0.09 10.06
C PHE A 142 -11.81 -1.09 9.85
N TYR A 143 -11.12 -1.08 8.73
CA TYR A 143 -10.21 -2.13 8.32
C TYR A 143 -8.87 -1.58 7.85
N VAL A 144 -7.82 -2.26 8.21
CA VAL A 144 -6.49 -2.07 7.60
C VAL A 144 -6.47 -2.81 6.28
N LEU A 145 -6.04 -2.14 5.24
CA LEU A 145 -5.75 -2.75 3.95
C LEU A 145 -4.23 -2.88 3.81
N PRO A 146 -3.66 -4.08 4.09
CA PRO A 146 -2.23 -4.27 3.95
C PRO A 146 -1.83 -4.16 2.48
N VAL A 147 -0.70 -3.51 2.24
CA VAL A 147 -0.10 -3.42 0.90
C VAL A 147 1.30 -3.97 0.99
N GLN A 148 1.59 -5.00 0.20
CA GLN A 148 2.88 -5.67 0.17
C GLN A 148 3.59 -5.42 -1.15
N VAL A 149 4.91 -5.36 -1.10
CA VAL A 149 5.74 -5.36 -2.30
C VAL A 149 5.91 -6.80 -2.76
N GLN A 150 5.64 -7.05 -4.02
CA GLN A 150 5.89 -8.33 -4.66
C GLN A 150 6.83 -8.14 -5.85
N PHE A 151 7.87 -8.95 -5.93
CA PHE A 151 8.72 -8.96 -7.12
C PHE A 151 7.98 -9.65 -8.28
N LEU A 152 8.15 -9.09 -9.48
CA LEU A 152 7.65 -9.66 -10.73
C LEU A 152 8.68 -10.66 -11.29
N PHE A 153 8.24 -11.49 -12.23
CA PHE A 153 9.10 -12.47 -12.93
C PHE A 153 9.73 -13.52 -12.02
N GLU A 154 9.10 -13.79 -10.86
CA GLU A 154 9.61 -14.76 -9.85
C GLU A 154 11.01 -14.41 -9.31
N ASP A 155 11.40 -13.14 -9.39
CA ASP A 155 12.72 -12.63 -9.04
C ASP A 155 13.00 -12.53 -7.52
N GLU A 156 12.05 -12.88 -6.64
CA GLU A 156 12.19 -12.73 -5.18
C GLU A 156 13.37 -13.56 -4.65
N SER A 157 13.43 -14.84 -5.03
CA SER A 157 14.54 -15.71 -4.60
C SER A 157 15.90 -15.26 -5.13
N ARG A 158 15.94 -14.70 -6.35
CA ARG A 158 17.16 -14.13 -6.94
C ARG A 158 17.59 -12.88 -6.19
N PHE A 159 16.66 -12.03 -5.82
CA PHE A 159 16.93 -10.83 -5.02
C PHE A 159 17.48 -11.21 -3.65
N ASP A 160 16.84 -12.14 -2.96
CA ASP A 160 17.26 -12.59 -1.62
C ASP A 160 18.67 -13.21 -1.64
N ALA A 161 18.98 -14.03 -2.65
CA ALA A 161 20.30 -14.62 -2.82
C ALA A 161 21.37 -13.55 -3.02
N LEU A 162 21.09 -12.56 -3.88
CA LEU A 162 22.02 -11.48 -4.18
C LEU A 162 22.29 -10.59 -2.94
N ILE A 163 21.25 -10.28 -2.17
CA ILE A 163 21.40 -9.50 -0.92
C ILE A 163 22.24 -10.28 0.09
N LYS A 164 22.00 -11.58 0.27
CA LYS A 164 22.79 -12.42 1.17
C LYS A 164 24.27 -12.45 0.78
N GLU A 165 24.55 -12.61 -0.51
CA GLU A 165 25.92 -12.61 -1.03
C GLU A 165 26.63 -11.29 -0.69
N LYS A 166 25.98 -10.15 -0.96
CA LYS A 166 26.57 -8.82 -0.72
C LYS A 166 26.69 -8.44 0.74
N LEU A 167 25.93 -9.06 1.65
CA LEU A 167 26.05 -8.81 3.09
C LEU A 167 27.16 -9.67 3.75
N LEU A 168 27.60 -10.73 3.07
CA LEU A 168 28.64 -11.64 3.58
C LEU A 168 30.05 -11.33 3.03
N THR A 169 30.13 -10.37 2.12
CA THR A 169 31.41 -9.84 1.56
C THR A 169 31.75 -8.49 2.17
#